data_bf9fc4dbe9fbd32c9a7cc9ef031763fa
#
_entry.id   bf9fc4dbe9fbd32c9a7cc9ef031763fa
#
_cell.length_a   1.000
_cell.length_b   1.000
_cell.length_c   1.000
_cell.angle_alpha   90.00
_cell.angle_beta   90.00
_cell.angle_gamma   90.00
#
_symmetry.space_group_name_H-M   'P 1'
#
loop_
_entity.id
_entity.type
_entity.pdbx_description
1 polymer ?
#
loop_
_entity_poly.entity_id
_entity_poly.type
_entity_poly.pdbx_seq_one_letter_code
_entity_poly.pdbx_strand_id
1 'polypeptide(L)'
;MAKELRFEHRHVQNWAFLKSFYWHTLSAAPTYVVLWGGLTAAGLALAVQTAREGAAGQAVVCGIAALACLVRGFLWGWYRMRKEHREMCARFGKDSWESVMRFYDDSIVMTDDGQESGEIHWSNCQRLEDQDGWLRLIFRNKAGELYLRKQDFTTGTAEEFQSWLAEVHPEISQGSGKKKA
;
A
#
# COMPACT_ATOMS: atom_id res chain seq x y z
N MET A 1 24.36 -12.25 20.66
CA MET A 1 23.25 -12.01 21.62
C MET A 1 21.96 -12.32 20.89
N ALA A 2 21.04 -13.04 21.52
CA ALA A 2 19.71 -13.26 20.91
C ALA A 2 18.96 -11.92 20.87
N LYS A 3 18.41 -11.55 19.72
CA LYS A 3 17.57 -10.35 19.61
C LYS A 3 16.30 -10.55 20.43
N GLU A 4 15.93 -9.59 21.25
CA GLU A 4 14.69 -9.64 22.02
C GLU A 4 13.52 -9.23 21.16
N LEU A 5 12.53 -10.12 21.01
CA LEU A 5 11.30 -9.84 20.28
C LEU A 5 10.43 -8.86 21.09
N ARG A 6 10.10 -7.71 20.50
CA ARG A 6 9.25 -6.68 21.12
C ARG A 6 7.80 -6.82 20.70
N PHE A 7 7.56 -6.91 19.39
CA PHE A 7 6.22 -7.03 18.81
C PHE A 7 6.22 -8.04 17.68
N GLU A 8 5.07 -8.65 17.45
CA GLU A 8 4.82 -9.51 16.30
C GLU A 8 3.51 -9.10 15.63
N HIS A 9 3.56 -8.94 14.32
CA HIS A 9 2.41 -8.70 13.47
C HIS A 9 2.27 -9.87 12.50
N ARG A 10 1.08 -10.48 12.45
CA ARG A 10 0.85 -11.69 11.67
C ARG A 10 -0.44 -11.56 10.88
N HIS A 11 -0.38 -11.79 9.59
CA HIS A 11 -1.57 -11.79 8.75
C HIS A 11 -1.49 -12.88 7.69
N VAL A 12 -2.66 -13.30 7.21
CA VAL A 12 -2.76 -14.21 6.07
C VAL A 12 -2.84 -13.39 4.80
N GLN A 13 -1.82 -13.52 3.98
CA GLN A 13 -1.76 -12.93 2.66
C GLN A 13 -2.61 -13.76 1.71
N ASN A 14 -3.75 -13.25 1.30
CA ASN A 14 -4.67 -13.85 0.33
C ASN A 14 -5.28 -12.78 -0.58
N TRP A 15 -6.05 -13.21 -1.57
CA TRP A 15 -6.67 -12.27 -2.50
C TRP A 15 -7.63 -11.27 -1.82
N ALA A 16 -8.37 -11.69 -0.78
CA ALA A 16 -9.27 -10.81 -0.04
C ALA A 16 -8.51 -9.71 0.71
N PHE A 17 -7.37 -10.06 1.34
CA PHE A 17 -6.47 -9.10 1.99
C PHE A 17 -5.94 -8.08 0.98
N LEU A 18 -5.38 -8.54 -0.15
CA LEU A 18 -4.84 -7.67 -1.19
C LEU A 18 -5.88 -6.73 -1.78
N LYS A 19 -7.10 -7.21 -1.99
CA LYS A 19 -8.22 -6.38 -2.44
C LYS A 19 -8.54 -5.28 -1.42
N SER A 20 -8.61 -5.63 -0.13
CA SER A 20 -8.82 -4.65 0.95
C SER A 20 -7.70 -3.63 1.01
N PHE A 21 -6.46 -4.07 0.91
CA PHE A 21 -5.27 -3.22 0.87
C PHE A 21 -5.28 -2.26 -0.33
N TYR A 22 -5.63 -2.74 -1.53
CA TYR A 22 -5.73 -1.90 -2.72
C TYR A 22 -6.75 -0.77 -2.54
N TRP A 23 -7.93 -1.08 -2.03
CA TRP A 23 -8.95 -0.06 -1.77
C TRP A 23 -8.55 0.91 -0.66
N HIS A 24 -7.89 0.42 0.37
CA HIS A 24 -7.33 1.28 1.42
C HIS A 24 -6.30 2.26 0.86
N THR A 25 -5.34 1.80 0.08
CA THR A 25 -4.30 2.66 -0.52
C THR A 25 -4.90 3.70 -1.48
N LEU A 26 -5.92 3.35 -2.26
CA LEU A 26 -6.63 4.31 -3.10
C LEU A 26 -7.38 5.37 -2.27
N SER A 27 -8.06 4.96 -1.20
CA SER A 27 -8.79 5.89 -0.33
C SER A 27 -7.84 6.82 0.45
N ALA A 28 -6.65 6.34 0.79
CA ALA A 28 -5.61 7.13 1.44
C ALA A 28 -4.92 8.15 0.52
N ALA A 29 -5.10 8.03 -0.80
CA ALA A 29 -4.52 8.93 -1.81
C ALA A 29 -5.60 9.69 -2.62
N PRO A 30 -6.42 10.57 -1.97
CA PRO A 30 -7.53 11.22 -2.64
C PRO A 30 -7.08 12.12 -3.81
N THR A 31 -5.95 12.79 -3.70
CA THR A 31 -5.38 13.60 -4.80
C THR A 31 -5.06 12.76 -6.04
N TYR A 32 -4.60 11.54 -5.86
CA TYR A 32 -4.36 10.60 -6.95
C TYR A 32 -5.67 10.20 -7.64
N VAL A 33 -6.70 9.86 -6.86
CA VAL A 33 -8.04 9.49 -7.37
C VAL A 33 -8.68 10.65 -8.11
N VAL A 34 -8.63 11.87 -7.54
CA VAL A 34 -9.17 13.09 -8.16
C VAL A 34 -8.45 13.40 -9.47
N LEU A 35 -7.12 13.30 -9.49
CA LEU A 35 -6.32 13.58 -10.69
C LEU A 35 -6.69 12.62 -11.83
N TRP A 36 -6.55 11.32 -11.62
CA TRP A 36 -6.78 10.33 -12.67
C TRP A 36 -8.26 10.19 -13.03
N GLY A 37 -9.15 10.28 -12.05
CA GLY A 37 -10.60 10.31 -12.28
C GLY A 37 -11.04 11.55 -13.05
N GLY A 38 -10.53 12.72 -12.68
CA GLY A 38 -10.78 14.00 -13.35
C GLY A 38 -10.29 13.99 -14.80
N LEU A 39 -9.07 13.53 -15.05
CA LEU A 39 -8.53 13.41 -16.41
C LEU A 39 -9.36 12.44 -17.27
N THR A 40 -9.80 11.32 -16.71
CA THR A 40 -10.66 10.35 -17.39
C THR A 40 -12.01 11.00 -17.73
N ALA A 41 -12.65 11.65 -16.78
CA ALA A 41 -13.96 12.31 -16.97
C ALA A 41 -13.87 13.44 -17.99
N ALA A 42 -12.83 14.29 -17.91
CA ALA A 42 -12.61 15.38 -18.87
C ALA A 42 -12.37 14.83 -20.30
N GLY A 43 -11.56 13.80 -20.42
CA GLY A 43 -11.30 13.17 -21.72
C GLY A 43 -12.58 12.57 -22.36
N LEU A 44 -13.43 11.91 -21.54
CA LEU A 44 -14.74 11.41 -21.99
C LEU A 44 -15.68 12.53 -22.39
N ALA A 45 -15.75 13.61 -21.62
CA ALA A 45 -16.60 14.75 -21.93
C ALA A 45 -16.18 15.41 -23.26
N LEU A 46 -14.87 15.59 -23.47
CA LEU A 46 -14.32 16.10 -24.73
C LEU A 46 -14.61 15.15 -25.90
N ALA A 47 -14.51 13.84 -25.71
CA ALA A 47 -14.82 12.86 -26.74
C ALA A 47 -16.31 12.95 -27.16
N VAL A 48 -17.21 13.10 -26.22
CA VAL A 48 -18.65 13.25 -26.48
C VAL A 48 -18.93 14.58 -27.20
N GLN A 49 -18.32 15.68 -26.75
CA GLN A 49 -18.49 17.00 -27.35
C GLN A 49 -18.00 17.01 -28.81
N THR A 50 -16.79 16.58 -29.07
CA THR A 50 -16.19 16.55 -30.44
C THR A 50 -16.95 15.59 -31.36
N ALA A 51 -17.51 14.50 -30.85
CA ALA A 51 -18.39 13.63 -31.63
C ALA A 51 -19.69 14.34 -32.04
N ARG A 52 -20.29 15.14 -31.15
CA ARG A 52 -21.50 15.94 -31.45
C ARG A 52 -21.23 17.04 -32.49
N GLU A 53 -20.03 17.58 -32.51
CA GLU A 53 -19.58 18.58 -33.47
C GLU A 53 -19.19 17.98 -34.83
N GLY A 54 -19.30 16.65 -34.99
CA GLY A 54 -18.97 15.94 -36.23
C GLY A 54 -17.45 15.68 -36.41
N ALA A 55 -16.62 16.01 -35.44
CA ALA A 55 -15.17 15.83 -35.47
C ALA A 55 -14.76 14.42 -35.00
N ALA A 56 -15.18 13.40 -35.74
CA ALA A 56 -15.03 11.99 -35.36
C ALA A 56 -13.58 11.58 -35.04
N GLY A 57 -12.58 12.08 -35.76
CA GLY A 57 -11.17 11.80 -35.52
C GLY A 57 -10.70 12.32 -34.14
N GLN A 58 -11.12 13.54 -33.77
CA GLN A 58 -10.78 14.11 -32.45
C GLN A 58 -11.49 13.37 -31.33
N ALA A 59 -12.74 12.98 -31.52
CA ALA A 59 -13.50 12.19 -30.54
C ALA A 59 -12.81 10.86 -30.23
N VAL A 60 -12.30 10.16 -31.24
CA VAL A 60 -11.53 8.92 -31.06
C VAL A 60 -10.24 9.17 -30.25
N VAL A 61 -9.48 10.22 -30.58
CA VAL A 61 -8.25 10.55 -29.86
C VAL A 61 -8.53 10.87 -28.38
N CYS A 62 -9.56 11.69 -28.10
CA CYS A 62 -9.97 11.99 -26.72
C CYS A 62 -10.43 10.73 -25.96
N GLY A 63 -11.18 9.85 -26.61
CA GLY A 63 -11.60 8.57 -26.04
C GLY A 63 -10.44 7.65 -25.67
N ILE A 64 -9.45 7.53 -26.57
CA ILE A 64 -8.22 6.75 -26.32
C ILE A 64 -7.44 7.35 -25.15
N ALA A 65 -7.29 8.67 -25.10
CA ALA A 65 -6.61 9.36 -23.99
C ALA A 65 -7.32 9.12 -22.64
N ALA A 66 -8.66 9.21 -22.61
CA ALA A 66 -9.44 8.92 -21.41
C ALA A 66 -9.27 7.45 -20.95
N LEU A 67 -9.31 6.52 -21.89
CA LEU A 67 -9.07 5.09 -21.61
C LEU A 67 -7.66 4.86 -21.07
N ALA A 68 -6.64 5.50 -21.65
CA ALA A 68 -5.27 5.41 -21.15
C ALA A 68 -5.13 5.93 -19.71
N CYS A 69 -5.80 7.06 -19.38
CA CYS A 69 -5.86 7.59 -18.02
C CYS A 69 -6.53 6.60 -17.05
N LEU A 70 -7.65 6.00 -17.43
CA LEU A 70 -8.36 5.00 -16.64
C LEU A 70 -7.49 3.77 -16.39
N VAL A 71 -6.88 3.24 -17.43
CA VAL A 71 -5.98 2.07 -17.34
C VAL A 71 -4.78 2.39 -16.44
N ARG A 72 -4.10 3.51 -16.68
CA ARG A 72 -2.89 3.89 -15.94
C ARG A 72 -3.20 4.23 -14.47
N GLY A 73 -4.33 4.92 -14.22
CA GLY A 73 -4.71 5.37 -12.89
C GLY A 73 -5.27 4.27 -11.99
N PHE A 74 -6.00 3.33 -12.55
CA PHE A 74 -6.74 2.36 -11.72
C PHE A 74 -6.45 0.90 -12.09
N LEU A 75 -6.50 0.54 -13.38
CA LEU A 75 -6.41 -0.86 -13.76
C LEU A 75 -5.00 -1.41 -13.71
N TRP A 76 -3.98 -0.59 -13.97
CA TRP A 76 -2.58 -1.03 -13.98
C TRP A 76 -2.09 -1.49 -12.60
N GLY A 77 -2.42 -0.73 -11.54
CA GLY A 77 -2.10 -1.13 -10.16
C GLY A 77 -2.78 -2.43 -9.77
N TRP A 78 -4.06 -2.56 -10.10
CA TRP A 78 -4.82 -3.78 -9.90
C TRP A 78 -4.22 -4.98 -10.65
N TYR A 79 -3.89 -4.80 -11.93
CA TYR A 79 -3.27 -5.86 -12.74
C TYR A 79 -1.92 -6.30 -12.18
N ARG A 80 -1.05 -5.35 -11.82
CA ARG A 80 0.25 -5.66 -11.19
C ARG A 80 0.09 -6.48 -9.92
N MET A 81 -0.75 -6.01 -9.01
CA MET A 81 -1.01 -6.70 -7.75
C MET A 81 -1.53 -8.13 -7.98
N ARG A 82 -2.45 -8.30 -8.95
CA ARG A 82 -2.97 -9.62 -9.31
C ARG A 82 -1.89 -10.53 -9.91
N LYS A 83 -1.00 -9.98 -10.71
CA LYS A 83 0.12 -10.72 -11.29
C LYS A 83 1.09 -11.15 -10.19
N GLU A 84 1.52 -10.24 -9.32
CA GLU A 84 2.41 -10.53 -8.19
C GLU A 84 1.80 -11.59 -7.27
N HIS A 85 0.52 -11.49 -6.95
CA HIS A 85 -0.17 -12.52 -6.15
C HIS A 85 -0.12 -13.90 -6.81
N ARG A 86 -0.38 -13.99 -8.13
CA ARG A 86 -0.31 -15.27 -8.85
C ARG A 86 1.10 -15.87 -8.85
N GLU A 87 2.12 -15.04 -9.01
CA GLU A 87 3.52 -15.47 -8.96
C GLU A 87 3.88 -16.01 -7.59
N MET A 88 3.41 -15.36 -6.51
CA MET A 88 3.62 -15.84 -5.14
C MET A 88 2.82 -17.13 -4.86
N CYS A 89 1.57 -17.24 -5.31
CA CYS A 89 0.80 -18.49 -5.21
C CYS A 89 1.52 -19.65 -5.93
N ALA A 90 2.07 -19.38 -7.10
CA ALA A 90 2.83 -20.39 -7.84
C ALA A 90 4.12 -20.79 -7.08
N ARG A 91 4.80 -19.84 -6.45
CA ARG A 91 6.02 -20.08 -5.66
C ARG A 91 5.74 -20.91 -4.42
N PHE A 92 4.65 -20.62 -3.69
CA PHE A 92 4.30 -21.35 -2.46
C PHE A 92 3.42 -22.58 -2.71
N GLY A 93 2.91 -22.79 -3.92
CA GLY A 93 2.02 -23.90 -4.26
C GLY A 93 0.64 -23.83 -3.59
N LYS A 94 0.21 -22.65 -3.15
CA LYS A 94 -1.07 -22.43 -2.45
C LYS A 94 -1.63 -21.02 -2.68
N ASP A 95 -2.93 -20.83 -2.47
CA ASP A 95 -3.63 -19.57 -2.73
C ASP A 95 -3.49 -18.53 -1.62
N SER A 96 -2.90 -18.89 -0.51
CA SER A 96 -2.64 -18.02 0.63
C SER A 96 -1.41 -18.48 1.40
N TRP A 97 -0.70 -17.53 2.02
CA TRP A 97 0.45 -17.80 2.90
C TRP A 97 0.41 -16.87 4.10
N GLU A 98 1.09 -17.30 5.15
CA GLU A 98 1.24 -16.51 6.36
C GLU A 98 2.42 -15.57 6.20
N SER A 99 2.19 -14.27 6.44
CA SER A 99 3.23 -13.26 6.52
C SER A 99 3.38 -12.80 7.97
N VAL A 100 4.58 -12.93 8.51
CA VAL A 100 4.90 -12.56 9.89
C VAL A 100 6.00 -11.52 9.90
N MET A 101 5.78 -10.45 10.61
CA MET A 101 6.73 -9.37 10.84
C MET A 101 7.09 -9.33 12.32
N ARG A 102 8.36 -9.50 12.63
CA ARG A 102 8.90 -9.47 13.98
C ARG A 102 9.71 -8.21 14.17
N PHE A 103 9.37 -7.46 15.20
CA PHE A 103 9.99 -6.18 15.51
C PHE A 103 10.95 -6.35 16.68
N TYR A 104 12.21 -6.00 16.44
CA TYR A 104 13.31 -6.01 17.38
C TYR A 104 13.78 -4.58 17.64
N ASP A 105 14.65 -4.37 18.62
CA ASP A 105 15.15 -3.02 18.94
C ASP A 105 15.95 -2.38 17.79
N ASP A 106 16.57 -3.18 16.91
CA ASP A 106 17.43 -2.70 15.81
C ASP A 106 16.83 -2.89 14.42
N SER A 107 15.85 -3.82 14.27
CA SER A 107 15.38 -4.23 12.95
C SER A 107 13.98 -4.84 12.94
N ILE A 108 13.43 -4.94 11.75
CA ILE A 108 12.19 -5.65 11.41
C ILE A 108 12.58 -6.84 10.56
N VAL A 109 12.26 -8.05 11.01
CA VAL A 109 12.46 -9.29 10.25
C VAL A 109 11.12 -9.75 9.69
N MET A 110 11.09 -9.97 8.37
CA MET A 110 9.90 -10.45 7.67
C MET A 110 10.08 -11.91 7.27
N THR A 111 9.04 -12.70 7.51
CA THR A 111 8.99 -14.10 7.09
C THR A 111 7.69 -14.35 6.35
N ASP A 112 7.76 -15.04 5.21
CA ASP A 112 6.62 -15.48 4.44
C ASP A 112 6.61 -17.00 4.45
N ASP A 113 5.52 -17.56 4.98
CA ASP A 113 5.35 -19.03 5.12
C ASP A 113 6.51 -19.71 5.85
N GLY A 114 7.03 -19.06 6.89
CA GLY A 114 8.16 -19.55 7.69
C GLY A 114 9.55 -19.36 7.05
N GLN A 115 9.63 -18.86 5.82
CA GLN A 115 10.88 -18.51 5.15
C GLN A 115 11.17 -17.02 5.35
N GLU A 116 12.39 -16.69 5.76
CA GLU A 116 12.83 -15.31 5.88
C GLU A 116 12.81 -14.64 4.49
N SER A 117 12.04 -13.56 4.37
CA SER A 117 11.85 -12.80 3.13
C SER A 117 12.63 -11.48 3.12
N GLY A 118 13.04 -11.00 4.27
CA GLY A 118 13.88 -9.80 4.39
C GLY A 118 14.04 -9.27 5.79
N GLU A 119 15.05 -8.42 5.95
CA GLU A 119 15.31 -7.65 7.16
C GLU A 119 15.44 -6.17 6.82
N ILE A 120 14.82 -5.30 7.61
CA ILE A 120 14.89 -3.84 7.46
C ILE A 120 15.34 -3.24 8.79
N HIS A 121 16.41 -2.45 8.79
CA HIS A 121 16.87 -1.73 9.98
C HIS A 121 16.07 -0.45 10.21
N TRP A 122 15.81 -0.11 11.49
CA TRP A 122 15.08 1.10 11.87
C TRP A 122 15.74 2.39 11.38
N SER A 123 17.06 2.40 11.20
CA SER A 123 17.80 3.53 10.61
C SER A 123 17.30 3.91 9.20
N ASN A 124 16.66 3.00 8.49
CA ASN A 124 16.04 3.23 7.21
C ASN A 124 14.59 3.75 7.32
N CYS A 125 13.97 3.66 8.48
CA CYS A 125 12.63 4.18 8.70
C CYS A 125 12.68 5.70 8.84
N GLN A 126 11.81 6.39 8.10
CA GLN A 126 11.71 7.84 8.10
C GLN A 126 10.54 8.32 8.95
N ARG A 127 9.40 7.66 8.81
CA ARG A 127 8.14 8.12 9.40
C ARG A 127 7.17 6.97 9.62
N LEU A 128 6.43 7.07 10.72
CA LEU A 128 5.23 6.29 11.00
C LEU A 128 4.00 7.19 10.81
N GLU A 129 3.02 6.73 10.05
CA GLU A 129 1.72 7.38 9.90
C GLU A 129 0.63 6.49 10.46
N ASP A 130 -0.23 7.07 11.31
CA ASP A 130 -1.45 6.44 11.77
C ASP A 130 -2.57 6.75 10.80
N GLN A 131 -3.07 5.73 10.13
CA GLN A 131 -4.22 5.78 9.23
C GLN A 131 -5.35 4.93 9.81
N ASP A 132 -6.57 5.17 9.36
CA ASP A 132 -7.75 4.47 9.86
C ASP A 132 -7.59 2.94 9.73
N GLY A 133 -7.44 2.26 10.88
CA GLY A 133 -7.22 0.81 10.99
C GLY A 133 -5.83 0.30 10.54
N TRP A 134 -4.93 1.17 10.11
CA TRP A 134 -3.60 0.81 9.61
C TRP A 134 -2.50 1.71 10.18
N LEU A 135 -1.31 1.13 10.32
CA LEU A 135 -0.06 1.87 10.51
C LEU A 135 0.77 1.76 9.23
N ARG A 136 1.30 2.88 8.78
CA ARG A 136 2.15 2.96 7.58
C ARG A 136 3.54 3.38 7.99
N LEU A 137 4.52 2.49 7.82
CA LEU A 137 5.94 2.77 7.95
C LEU A 137 6.50 3.18 6.60
N ILE A 138 7.15 4.33 6.53
CA ILE A 138 7.74 4.89 5.32
C ILE A 138 9.26 4.83 5.46
N PHE A 139 9.91 4.18 4.51
CA PHE A 139 11.37 4.01 4.53
C PHE A 139 12.05 4.99 3.59
N ARG A 140 13.31 5.33 3.94
CA ARG A 140 14.19 6.19 3.14
C ARG A 140 14.60 5.48 1.83
N ASN A 141 15.16 6.25 0.89
CA ASN A 141 15.81 5.73 -0.33
C ASN A 141 14.90 4.86 -1.23
N LYS A 142 13.59 5.11 -1.24
CA LYS A 142 12.61 4.34 -2.02
C LYS A 142 12.60 2.83 -1.66
N ALA A 143 13.05 2.47 -0.45
CA ALA A 143 12.98 1.09 0.04
C ALA A 143 11.52 0.59 0.21
N GLY A 144 10.54 1.47 -0.05
CA GLY A 144 9.13 1.13 -0.03
C GLY A 144 8.41 1.61 1.23
N GLU A 145 7.28 1.00 1.44
CA GLU A 145 6.38 1.29 2.54
C GLU A 145 5.86 -0.03 3.10
N LEU A 146 5.68 -0.09 4.39
CA LEU A 146 5.12 -1.24 5.07
C LEU A 146 3.80 -0.85 5.71
N TYR A 147 2.76 -1.62 5.44
CA TYR A 147 1.43 -1.40 5.98
C TYR A 147 1.08 -2.50 6.98
N LEU A 148 0.72 -2.11 8.19
CA LEU A 148 0.38 -3.00 9.30
C LEU A 148 -1.09 -2.76 9.68
N ARG A 149 -1.94 -3.77 9.60
CA ARG A 149 -3.29 -3.64 10.16
C ARG A 149 -3.21 -3.69 11.67
N LYS A 150 -3.82 -2.74 12.35
CA LYS A 150 -3.76 -2.63 13.80
C LYS A 150 -4.27 -3.89 14.52
N GLN A 151 -5.26 -4.54 13.95
CA GLN A 151 -5.85 -5.76 14.50
C GLN A 151 -5.01 -7.04 14.36
N ASP A 152 -3.96 -7.00 13.54
CA ASP A 152 -3.15 -8.18 13.20
C ASP A 152 -1.88 -8.28 14.08
N PHE A 153 -1.75 -7.43 15.12
CA PHE A 153 -0.72 -7.60 16.13
C PHE A 153 -1.03 -8.80 17.03
N THR A 154 -0.09 -9.73 17.12
CA THR A 154 -0.20 -10.96 17.94
C THR A 154 0.59 -10.89 19.23
N THR A 155 1.58 -10.00 19.29
CA THR A 155 2.33 -9.67 20.51
C THR A 155 2.29 -8.17 20.69
N GLY A 156 1.73 -7.71 21.80
CA GLY A 156 1.44 -6.29 22.06
C GLY A 156 0.26 -5.77 21.22
N THR A 157 0.01 -4.47 21.34
CA THR A 157 -1.02 -3.74 20.60
C THR A 157 -0.40 -2.73 19.66
N ALA A 158 -1.18 -2.22 18.70
CA ALA A 158 -0.73 -1.17 17.78
C ALA A 158 -0.38 0.13 18.53
N GLU A 159 -1.11 0.45 19.59
CA GLU A 159 -0.88 1.63 20.46
C GLU A 159 0.40 1.50 21.28
N GLU A 160 0.65 0.31 21.83
CA GLU A 160 1.90 0.01 22.53
C GLU A 160 3.10 0.06 21.57
N PHE A 161 2.93 -0.47 20.36
CA PHE A 161 3.95 -0.39 19.31
C PHE A 161 4.30 1.05 18.95
N GLN A 162 3.30 1.93 18.78
CA GLN A 162 3.52 3.35 18.50
C GLN A 162 4.26 4.04 19.65
N SER A 163 3.86 3.76 20.89
CA SER A 163 4.48 4.34 22.08
C SER A 163 5.94 3.88 22.23
N TRP A 164 6.18 2.59 22.06
CA TRP A 164 7.52 2.02 22.08
C TRP A 164 8.41 2.62 20.97
N LEU A 165 7.88 2.74 19.76
CA LEU A 165 8.64 3.30 18.64
C LEU A 165 9.02 4.77 18.89
N ALA A 166 8.14 5.56 19.53
CA ALA A 166 8.42 6.94 19.90
C ALA A 166 9.50 7.05 20.98
N GLU A 167 9.57 6.09 21.88
CA GLU A 167 10.54 6.05 22.98
C GLU A 167 11.92 5.59 22.51
N VAL A 168 11.96 4.48 21.75
CA VAL A 168 13.22 3.83 21.35
C VAL A 168 13.82 4.46 20.09
N HIS A 169 12.98 4.96 19.19
CA HIS A 169 13.37 5.57 17.91
C HIS A 169 12.77 6.97 17.73
N PRO A 170 13.14 7.94 18.58
CA PRO A 170 12.59 9.30 18.52
C PRO A 170 12.92 10.05 17.21
N GLU A 171 13.89 9.56 16.46
CA GLU A 171 14.23 10.08 15.13
C GLU A 171 13.19 9.75 14.05
N ILE A 172 12.30 8.78 14.30
CA ILE A 172 11.20 8.42 13.41
C ILE A 172 10.04 9.37 13.67
N SER A 173 9.78 10.27 12.71
CA SER A 173 8.68 11.22 12.87
C SER A 173 7.32 10.50 12.90
N GLN A 174 6.53 10.81 13.92
CA GLN A 174 5.16 10.30 14.00
C GLN A 174 4.19 11.31 13.37
N GLY A 175 3.47 10.88 12.35
CA GLY A 175 2.43 11.66 11.67
C GLY A 175 1.05 11.08 11.97
N SER A 176 0.15 11.92 12.49
CA SER A 176 -1.27 11.57 12.48
C SER A 176 -1.80 11.76 11.06
N GLY A 177 -2.33 10.71 10.45
CA GLY A 177 -3.02 10.75 9.16
C GLY A 177 -4.37 11.48 9.19
N LYS A 178 -4.58 12.37 10.18
CA LYS A 178 -5.78 13.21 10.21
C LYS A 178 -5.80 14.06 8.94
N LYS A 179 -6.75 13.77 8.07
CA LYS A 179 -7.18 14.66 6.99
C LYS A 179 -7.28 16.07 7.57
N LYS A 180 -6.44 16.99 7.07
CA LYS A 180 -6.83 18.41 7.14
C LYS A 180 -8.12 18.50 6.33
N ALA A 181 -9.21 18.78 7.05
CA ALA A 181 -10.51 19.07 6.47
C ALA A 181 -10.43 20.32 5.57
#